data_e07c5573fe69af48659232646761a29b
#
_entry.id   e07c5573fe69af48659232646761a29b
#
_cell.length_a   1.000
_cell.length_b   1.000
_cell.length_c   1.000
_cell.angle_alpha   90.00
_cell.angle_beta   90.00
_cell.angle_gamma   90.00
#
_symmetry.space_group_name_H-M   'P 1'
#
loop_
_entity.id
_entity.type
_entity.pdbx_description
1 polymer ?
#
loop_
_entity_poly.entity_id
_entity_poly.type
_entity_poly.pdbx_seq_one_letter_code
_entity_poly.pdbx_strand_id
1 'polypeptide(L)'
;MFTNQDLKKLIIPLFLEQLLVALVGIADVFVIGFVGEAAVSGVSLVNAFNMIFINLFTALASGGAVVISQYIGKKDKEQAGAAASQLLTASVLLSVVISVVVLVANEQLMRLMFGKVEDDVMAACVTYLRISAYSYPAMVFFKNPKSKPKLRVIVVSH
;
A
#
# COMPACT_ATOMS: atom_id res chain seq x y z
N MET A 1 -5.81 32.11 -2.00
CA MET A 1 -4.88 31.89 -3.12
C MET A 1 -3.64 31.22 -2.55
N PHE A 2 -3.25 30.08 -3.07
CA PHE A 2 -2.01 29.41 -2.63
C PHE A 2 -0.81 30.23 -3.10
N THR A 3 0.10 30.53 -2.19
CA THR A 3 1.32 31.25 -2.50
C THR A 3 2.35 30.31 -3.13
N ASN A 4 3.23 30.79 -3.99
CA ASN A 4 4.30 29.98 -4.61
C ASN A 4 5.20 29.30 -3.55
N GLN A 5 5.28 29.84 -2.35
CA GLN A 5 6.00 29.23 -1.24
C GLN A 5 5.26 28.01 -0.65
N ASP A 6 3.94 28.04 -0.60
CA ASP A 6 3.12 26.92 -0.11
C ASP A 6 3.15 25.75 -1.10
N LEU A 7 3.15 26.06 -2.40
CA LEU A 7 3.34 25.07 -3.47
C LEU A 7 4.70 24.39 -3.38
N LYS A 8 5.79 25.15 -3.19
CA LYS A 8 7.14 24.57 -3.03
C LYS A 8 7.24 23.67 -1.80
N LYS A 9 6.64 24.06 -0.68
CA LYS A 9 6.63 23.24 0.57
C LYS A 9 5.87 21.94 0.42
N LEU A 10 4.92 21.84 -0.52
CA LEU A 10 4.20 20.61 -0.82
C LEU A 10 4.91 19.78 -1.90
N ILE A 11 5.38 20.41 -2.97
CA ILE A 11 5.96 19.72 -4.12
C ILE A 11 7.31 19.11 -3.77
N ILE A 12 8.19 19.82 -3.04
CA ILE A 12 9.54 19.33 -2.73
C ILE A 12 9.51 18.03 -1.91
N PRO A 13 8.76 17.93 -0.79
CA PRO A 13 8.66 16.68 -0.05
C PRO A 13 8.07 15.53 -0.86
N LEU A 14 7.02 15.79 -1.66
CA LEU A 14 6.41 14.78 -2.53
C LEU A 14 7.39 14.29 -3.60
N PHE A 15 8.15 15.20 -4.21
CA PHE A 15 9.17 14.84 -5.18
C PHE A 15 10.28 13.99 -4.55
N LEU A 16 10.78 14.38 -3.37
CA LEU A 16 11.77 13.61 -2.63
C LEU A 16 11.26 12.24 -2.21
N GLU A 17 9.99 12.15 -1.79
CA GLU A 17 9.34 10.87 -1.48
C GLU A 17 9.32 9.96 -2.71
N GLN A 18 8.89 10.45 -3.87
CA GLN A 18 8.87 9.68 -5.11
C GLN A 18 10.27 9.28 -5.58
N LEU A 19 11.26 10.17 -5.43
CA LEU A 19 12.65 9.88 -5.74
C LEU A 19 13.19 8.73 -4.86
N LEU A 20 12.92 8.79 -3.55
CA LEU A 20 13.33 7.74 -2.61
C LEU A 20 12.67 6.41 -2.94
N VAL A 21 11.36 6.41 -3.23
CA VAL A 21 10.63 5.19 -3.64
C VAL A 21 11.23 4.61 -4.92
N ALA A 22 11.56 5.44 -5.89
CA ALA A 22 12.20 4.99 -7.13
C ALA A 22 13.60 4.39 -6.89
N LEU A 23 14.41 5.03 -6.04
CA LEU A 23 15.74 4.53 -5.67
C LEU A 23 15.69 3.19 -4.94
N VAL A 24 14.74 3.04 -4.00
CA VAL A 24 14.50 1.75 -3.31
C VAL A 24 14.09 0.69 -4.33
N GLY A 25 13.17 0.99 -5.26
CA GLY A 25 12.77 0.05 -6.30
C GLY A 25 13.93 -0.41 -7.20
N ILE A 26 14.84 0.49 -7.58
CA ILE A 26 16.05 0.15 -8.34
C ILE A 26 16.97 -0.74 -7.51
N ALA A 27 17.17 -0.41 -6.23
CA ALA A 27 18.01 -1.20 -5.34
C ALA A 27 17.44 -2.62 -5.14
N ASP A 28 16.11 -2.75 -5.00
CA ASP A 28 15.44 -4.05 -4.87
C ASP A 28 15.68 -4.93 -6.11
N VAL A 29 15.47 -4.38 -7.31
CA VAL A 29 15.73 -5.12 -8.56
C VAL A 29 17.19 -5.54 -8.67
N PHE A 30 18.11 -4.66 -8.28
CA PHE A 30 19.55 -4.95 -8.30
C PHE A 30 19.92 -6.07 -7.33
N VAL A 31 19.43 -6.02 -6.10
CA VAL A 31 19.67 -7.06 -5.08
C VAL A 31 19.10 -8.41 -5.51
N ILE A 32 17.87 -8.42 -6.05
CA ILE A 32 17.20 -9.65 -6.50
C ILE A 32 17.94 -10.26 -7.70
N GLY A 33 18.52 -9.43 -8.58
CA GLY A 33 19.30 -9.86 -9.73
C GLY A 33 20.50 -10.76 -9.36
N PHE A 34 21.06 -10.60 -8.17
CA PHE A 34 22.13 -11.49 -7.68
C PHE A 34 21.65 -12.89 -7.27
N VAL A 35 20.36 -13.06 -7.02
CA VAL A 35 19.79 -14.35 -6.57
C VAL A 35 19.50 -15.28 -7.75
N GLY A 36 19.36 -14.74 -8.97
CA GLY A 36 19.16 -15.50 -10.21
C GLY A 36 17.84 -15.17 -10.93
N GLU A 37 17.73 -15.63 -12.17
CA GLU A 37 16.60 -15.31 -13.07
C GLU A 37 15.26 -15.80 -12.54
N ALA A 38 15.24 -16.97 -11.89
CA ALA A 38 14.02 -17.52 -11.29
C ALA A 38 13.47 -16.60 -10.19
N ALA A 39 14.36 -16.03 -9.36
CA ALA A 39 13.96 -15.09 -8.31
C ALA A 39 13.44 -13.77 -8.89
N VAL A 40 14.09 -13.21 -9.92
CA VAL A 40 13.64 -12.00 -10.61
C VAL A 40 12.26 -12.20 -11.22
N SER A 41 12.06 -13.31 -11.92
CA SER A 41 10.77 -13.66 -12.53
C SER A 41 9.69 -13.86 -11.48
N GLY A 42 9.98 -14.61 -10.41
CA GLY A 42 9.03 -14.85 -9.32
C GLY A 42 8.59 -13.58 -8.60
N VAL A 43 9.55 -12.70 -8.28
CA VAL A 43 9.24 -11.40 -7.65
C VAL A 43 8.45 -10.50 -8.58
N SER A 44 8.76 -10.47 -9.87
CA SER A 44 8.04 -9.66 -10.86
C SER A 44 6.59 -10.11 -11.00
N LEU A 45 6.33 -11.41 -11.05
CA LEU A 45 4.97 -11.98 -11.09
C LEU A 45 4.17 -11.62 -9.83
N VAL A 46 4.78 -11.80 -8.66
CA VAL A 46 4.12 -11.47 -7.38
C VAL A 46 3.91 -9.96 -7.26
N ASN A 47 4.81 -9.13 -7.74
CA ASN A 47 4.62 -7.68 -7.76
C ASN A 47 3.42 -7.26 -8.63
N ALA A 48 3.23 -7.89 -9.80
CA ALA A 48 2.05 -7.65 -10.62
C ALA A 48 0.76 -8.01 -9.86
N PHE A 49 0.79 -9.12 -9.12
CA PHE A 49 -0.33 -9.52 -8.26
C PHE A 49 -0.54 -8.53 -7.10
N ASN A 50 0.52 -8.12 -6.42
CA ASN A 50 0.47 -7.14 -5.32
C ASN A 50 -0.09 -5.79 -5.77
N MET A 51 0.15 -5.38 -7.01
CA MET A 51 -0.40 -4.14 -7.57
C MET A 51 -1.93 -4.10 -7.52
N ILE A 52 -2.59 -5.24 -7.69
CA ILE A 52 -4.05 -5.32 -7.59
C ILE A 52 -4.51 -4.90 -6.18
N PHE A 53 -3.86 -5.42 -5.15
CA PHE A 53 -4.20 -5.08 -3.76
C PHE A 53 -3.82 -3.65 -3.40
N ILE A 54 -2.66 -3.18 -3.86
CA ILE A 54 -2.24 -1.79 -3.65
C ILE A 54 -3.26 -0.84 -4.26
N ASN A 55 -3.74 -1.10 -5.47
CA ASN A 55 -4.75 -0.29 -6.13
C ASN A 55 -6.10 -0.37 -5.41
N LEU A 56 -6.50 -1.55 -4.95
CA LEU A 56 -7.72 -1.74 -4.16
C LEU A 56 -7.70 -0.91 -2.87
N PHE A 57 -6.61 -1.00 -2.10
CA PHE A 57 -6.45 -0.22 -0.86
C PHE A 57 -6.33 1.28 -1.13
N THR A 58 -5.70 1.67 -2.23
CA THR A 58 -5.60 3.07 -2.64
C THR A 58 -6.96 3.64 -3.02
N ALA A 59 -7.77 2.89 -3.76
CA ALA A 59 -9.13 3.28 -4.12
C ALA A 59 -10.02 3.42 -2.87
N LEU A 60 -9.91 2.47 -1.92
CA LEU A 60 -10.64 2.52 -0.66
C LEU A 60 -10.23 3.74 0.18
N ALA A 61 -8.93 4.00 0.29
CA ALA A 61 -8.40 5.15 1.02
C ALA A 61 -8.83 6.48 0.37
N SER A 62 -8.78 6.58 -0.96
CA SER A 62 -9.17 7.78 -1.71
C SER A 62 -10.67 8.04 -1.58
N GLY A 63 -11.51 7.01 -1.73
CA GLY A 63 -12.95 7.12 -1.53
C GLY A 63 -13.31 7.56 -0.12
N GLY A 64 -12.66 6.97 0.89
CA GLY A 64 -12.84 7.36 2.28
C GLY A 64 -12.38 8.78 2.59
N ALA A 65 -11.27 9.22 1.99
CA ALA A 65 -10.78 10.58 2.15
C ALA A 65 -11.79 11.63 1.62
N VAL A 66 -12.48 11.33 0.53
CA VAL A 66 -13.55 12.20 0.00
C VAL A 66 -14.69 12.33 1.00
N VAL A 67 -15.15 11.23 1.58
CA VAL A 67 -16.24 11.25 2.58
C VAL A 67 -15.83 12.04 3.81
N ILE A 68 -14.62 11.80 4.33
CA ILE A 68 -14.09 12.52 5.48
C ILE A 68 -13.97 14.02 5.21
N SER A 69 -13.49 14.41 4.01
CA SER A 69 -13.36 15.83 3.64
C SER A 69 -14.71 16.55 3.54
N GLN A 70 -15.77 15.86 3.11
CA GLN A 70 -17.13 16.40 3.10
C GLN A 70 -17.64 16.71 4.52
N TYR A 71 -17.41 15.82 5.49
CA TYR A 71 -17.78 16.08 6.89
C TYR A 71 -16.95 17.21 7.50
N ILE A 72 -15.67 17.30 7.16
CA ILE A 72 -14.80 18.43 7.57
C ILE A 72 -15.34 19.75 6.98
N GLY A 73 -15.75 19.75 5.70
CA GLY A 73 -16.34 20.93 5.04
C GLY A 73 -17.65 21.39 5.71
N LYS A 74 -18.44 20.45 6.24
CA LYS A 74 -19.63 20.72 7.05
C LYS A 74 -19.31 21.13 8.50
N LYS A 75 -18.04 21.22 8.87
CA LYS A 75 -17.56 21.48 10.25
C LYS A 75 -18.00 20.43 11.28
N ASP A 76 -18.44 19.25 10.82
CA ASP A 76 -18.87 18.15 11.66
C ASP A 76 -17.66 17.24 11.96
N LYS A 77 -16.89 17.60 12.97
CA LYS A 77 -15.68 16.88 13.37
C LYS A 77 -15.97 15.49 13.95
N GLU A 78 -17.14 15.31 14.54
CA GLU A 78 -17.55 14.05 15.13
C GLU A 78 -17.81 13.02 14.03
N GLN A 79 -18.61 13.35 13.04
CA GLN A 79 -18.90 12.49 11.89
C GLN A 79 -17.65 12.23 11.05
N ALA A 80 -16.79 13.24 10.87
CA ALA A 80 -15.50 13.04 10.20
C ALA A 80 -14.61 12.04 10.94
N GLY A 81 -14.59 12.10 12.27
CA GLY A 81 -13.87 11.15 13.13
C GLY A 81 -14.43 9.73 13.06
N ALA A 82 -15.76 9.61 13.07
CA ALA A 82 -16.47 8.33 12.94
C ALA A 82 -16.19 7.70 11.57
N ALA A 83 -16.34 8.45 10.47
CA ALA A 83 -16.07 7.99 9.12
C ALA A 83 -14.60 7.53 8.96
N ALA A 84 -13.63 8.27 9.51
CA ALA A 84 -12.23 7.87 9.49
C ALA A 84 -11.99 6.57 10.27
N SER A 85 -12.65 6.38 11.41
CA SER A 85 -12.53 5.15 12.20
C SER A 85 -13.13 3.95 11.49
N GLN A 86 -14.30 4.11 10.87
CA GLN A 86 -14.96 3.05 10.08
C GLN A 86 -14.11 2.65 8.87
N LEU A 87 -13.57 3.61 8.13
CA LEU A 87 -12.67 3.35 7.00
C LEU A 87 -11.46 2.52 7.43
N LEU A 88 -10.86 2.88 8.56
CA LEU A 88 -9.73 2.15 9.12
C LEU A 88 -10.07 0.72 9.48
N THR A 89 -11.15 0.55 10.23
CA THR A 89 -11.61 -0.77 10.65
C THR A 89 -11.92 -1.65 9.43
N ALA A 90 -12.63 -1.11 8.45
CA ALA A 90 -12.92 -1.80 7.20
C ALA A 90 -11.65 -2.18 6.43
N SER A 91 -10.68 -1.26 6.32
CA SER A 91 -9.41 -1.51 5.63
C SER A 91 -8.57 -2.58 6.34
N VAL A 92 -8.50 -2.55 7.67
CA VAL A 92 -7.80 -3.57 8.46
C VAL A 92 -8.47 -4.93 8.32
N LEU A 93 -9.79 -5.01 8.46
CA LEU A 93 -10.52 -6.27 8.29
C LEU A 93 -10.30 -6.83 6.89
N LEU A 94 -10.42 -6.01 5.86
CA LEU A 94 -10.20 -6.43 4.49
C LEU A 94 -8.76 -6.91 4.28
N SER A 95 -7.76 -6.21 4.82
CA SER A 95 -6.35 -6.63 4.69
C SER A 95 -6.06 -7.95 5.38
N VAL A 96 -6.67 -8.20 6.55
CA VAL A 96 -6.54 -9.49 7.25
C VAL A 96 -7.18 -10.62 6.45
N VAL A 97 -8.41 -10.41 5.94
CA VAL A 97 -9.10 -11.41 5.11
C VAL A 97 -8.26 -11.75 3.88
N ILE A 98 -7.78 -10.74 3.15
CA ILE A 98 -6.92 -10.92 1.97
C ILE A 98 -5.64 -11.67 2.36
N SER A 99 -4.98 -11.27 3.45
CA SER A 99 -3.76 -11.93 3.94
C SER A 99 -4.00 -13.41 4.22
N VAL A 100 -5.08 -13.75 4.90
CA VAL A 100 -5.44 -15.15 5.20
C VAL A 100 -5.71 -15.93 3.91
N VAL A 101 -6.51 -15.37 2.99
CA VAL A 101 -6.81 -16.02 1.70
C VAL A 101 -5.53 -16.26 0.90
N VAL A 102 -4.66 -15.27 0.83
CA VAL A 102 -3.38 -15.38 0.12
C VAL A 102 -2.46 -16.41 0.78
N LEU A 103 -2.40 -16.47 2.11
CA LEU A 103 -1.57 -17.45 2.83
C LEU A 103 -2.06 -18.89 2.63
N VAL A 104 -3.38 -19.10 2.63
CA VAL A 104 -3.98 -20.42 2.49
C VAL A 104 -3.94 -20.91 1.04
N ALA A 105 -4.18 -20.01 0.08
CA ALA A 105 -4.33 -20.35 -1.33
C ALA A 105 -3.15 -19.89 -2.20
N ASN A 106 -1.97 -19.60 -1.61
CA ASN A 106 -0.83 -19.00 -2.30
C ASN A 106 -0.42 -19.73 -3.58
N GLU A 107 -0.23 -21.05 -3.50
CA GLU A 107 0.17 -21.87 -4.64
C GLU A 107 -0.95 -21.96 -5.70
N GLN A 108 -2.20 -22.14 -5.26
CA GLN A 108 -3.35 -22.22 -6.15
C GLN A 108 -3.59 -20.89 -6.87
N LEU A 109 -3.43 -19.77 -6.18
CA LEU A 109 -3.54 -18.42 -6.76
C LEU A 109 -2.47 -18.19 -7.83
N MET A 110 -1.21 -18.56 -7.54
CA MET A 110 -0.13 -18.41 -8.51
C MET A 110 -0.32 -19.30 -9.72
N ARG A 111 -0.72 -20.56 -9.54
CA ARG A 111 -1.04 -21.48 -10.64
C ARG A 111 -2.24 -21.02 -11.47
N LEU A 112 -3.26 -20.45 -10.84
CA LEU A 112 -4.45 -19.94 -11.53
C LEU A 112 -4.12 -18.69 -12.37
N MET A 113 -3.28 -17.81 -11.86
CA MET A 113 -2.96 -16.54 -12.53
C MET A 113 -1.89 -16.68 -13.60
N PHE A 114 -0.88 -17.49 -13.36
CA PHE A 114 0.30 -17.57 -14.21
C PHE A 114 0.47 -18.92 -14.91
N GLY A 115 -0.44 -19.86 -14.67
CA GLY A 115 -0.47 -21.16 -15.34
C GLY A 115 0.74 -22.04 -15.00
N LYS A 116 1.31 -22.68 -16.04
CA LYS A 116 2.50 -23.53 -15.88
C LYS A 116 3.76 -22.68 -16.00
N VAL A 117 4.31 -22.30 -14.86
CA VAL A 117 5.62 -21.67 -14.72
C VAL A 117 6.61 -22.73 -14.25
N GLU A 118 7.89 -22.56 -14.54
CA GLU A 118 8.96 -23.45 -14.06
C GLU A 118 8.90 -23.61 -12.53
N ASP A 119 9.19 -24.80 -12.04
CA ASP A 119 9.03 -25.13 -10.61
C ASP A 119 9.88 -24.22 -9.71
N ASP A 120 11.06 -23.83 -10.14
CA ASP A 120 11.95 -22.91 -9.42
C ASP A 120 11.35 -21.50 -9.31
N VAL A 121 10.73 -21.01 -10.39
CA VAL A 121 10.05 -19.72 -10.41
C VAL A 121 8.79 -19.78 -9.53
N MET A 122 8.04 -20.89 -9.58
CA MET A 122 6.87 -21.09 -8.73
C MET A 122 7.24 -21.11 -7.24
N ALA A 123 8.32 -21.78 -6.86
CA ALA A 123 8.81 -21.79 -5.49
C ALA A 123 9.22 -20.39 -5.00
N ALA A 124 9.87 -19.60 -5.86
CA ALA A 124 10.20 -18.21 -5.58
C ALA A 124 8.93 -17.35 -5.42
N CYS A 125 7.94 -17.50 -6.30
CA CYS A 125 6.64 -16.81 -6.20
C CYS A 125 5.93 -17.09 -4.89
N VAL A 126 5.80 -18.37 -4.52
CA VAL A 126 5.11 -18.79 -3.29
C VAL A 126 5.81 -18.22 -2.05
N THR A 127 7.14 -18.30 -2.02
CA THR A 127 7.94 -17.78 -0.91
C THR A 127 7.78 -16.28 -0.76
N TYR A 128 7.93 -15.53 -1.84
CA TYR A 128 7.81 -14.07 -1.83
C TYR A 128 6.39 -13.60 -1.54
N LEU A 129 5.37 -14.26 -2.10
CA LEU A 129 3.98 -13.96 -1.83
C LEU A 129 3.61 -14.20 -0.36
N ARG A 130 4.15 -15.26 0.24
CA ARG A 130 3.96 -15.54 1.67
C ARG A 130 4.52 -14.43 2.55
N ILE A 131 5.73 -13.96 2.24
CA ILE A 131 6.35 -12.84 2.96
C ILE A 131 5.53 -11.55 2.76
N SER A 132 5.12 -11.27 1.52
CA SER A 132 4.29 -10.10 1.19
C SER A 132 2.95 -10.11 1.91
N ALA A 133 2.30 -11.27 2.03
CA ALA A 133 1.01 -11.41 2.70
C ALA A 133 1.08 -11.02 4.20
N TYR A 134 2.18 -11.31 4.88
CA TYR A 134 2.40 -10.84 6.26
C TYR A 134 2.56 -9.31 6.35
N SER A 135 2.99 -8.67 5.27
CA SER A 135 3.17 -7.22 5.23
C SER A 135 1.87 -6.45 5.02
N TYR A 136 0.81 -7.06 4.50
CA TYR A 136 -0.46 -6.36 4.20
C TYR A 136 -1.11 -5.70 5.42
N PRO A 137 -1.30 -6.38 6.56
CA PRO A 137 -1.85 -5.74 7.75
C PRO A 137 -0.97 -4.59 8.26
N ALA A 138 0.36 -4.78 8.22
CA ALA A 138 1.31 -3.75 8.62
C ALA A 138 1.23 -2.52 7.70
N MET A 139 1.15 -2.73 6.39
CA MET A 139 1.04 -1.64 5.41
C MET A 139 -0.21 -0.78 5.65
N VAL A 140 -1.36 -1.40 5.92
CA VAL A 140 -2.61 -0.67 6.22
C VAL A 140 -2.47 0.12 7.52
N PHE A 141 -1.82 -0.44 8.53
CA PHE A 141 -1.58 0.23 9.80
C PHE A 141 -0.65 1.44 9.65
N PHE A 142 0.42 1.33 8.87
CA PHE A 142 1.38 2.44 8.66
C PHE A 142 0.84 3.55 7.75
N LYS A 143 -0.02 3.23 6.78
CA LYS A 143 -0.70 4.24 5.93
C LYS A 143 -1.79 5.01 6.68
N ASN A 144 -2.07 4.65 7.93
CA ASN A 144 -3.09 5.31 8.73
C ASN A 144 -2.63 6.68 9.24
N PRO A 145 -3.33 7.79 8.89
CA PRO A 145 -2.98 9.12 9.35
C PRO A 145 -3.08 9.32 10.87
N LYS A 146 -3.81 8.44 11.60
CA LYS A 146 -3.89 8.49 13.06
C LYS A 146 -2.65 7.92 13.77
N SER A 147 -1.84 7.11 13.12
CA SER A 147 -0.64 6.52 13.74
C SER A 147 0.56 7.48 13.79
N LYS A 148 0.47 8.63 13.12
CA LYS A 148 1.52 9.67 13.16
C LYS A 148 1.09 10.84 14.05
N PRO A 149 1.51 10.89 15.33
CA PRO A 149 1.09 11.95 16.25
C PRO A 149 1.53 13.37 15.84
N LYS A 150 2.45 13.49 14.88
CA LYS A 150 3.01 14.79 14.44
C LYS A 150 2.29 15.46 13.26
N LEU A 151 1.43 14.76 12.52
CA LEU A 151 0.67 15.38 11.42
C LEU A 151 -0.59 16.12 11.88
N ARG A 152 -0.99 15.95 13.15
CA ARG A 152 -2.14 16.65 13.74
C ARG A 152 -1.93 18.17 13.90
N VAL A 153 -0.68 18.63 13.87
CA VAL A 153 -0.33 20.04 14.09
C VAL A 153 -0.45 20.88 12.82
N ILE A 154 -0.31 20.28 11.64
CA ILE A 154 -0.26 21.04 10.38
C ILE A 154 -1.66 21.28 9.77
N VAL A 155 -2.64 20.41 10.06
CA VAL A 155 -4.00 20.51 9.49
C VAL A 155 -4.96 21.32 10.39
N VAL A 156 -4.62 21.58 11.65
CA VAL A 156 -5.52 22.27 12.62
C VAL A 156 -5.09 23.73 12.90
N SER A 157 -4.01 24.19 12.28
CA SER A 157 -3.44 25.54 12.52
C SER A 157 -3.69 26.51 11.36
N HIS A 158 -4.82 26.36 10.62
CA HIS A 158 -5.36 27.41 9.74
C HIS A 158 -6.87 27.46 9.81
#